data_4616381178c561d341cce971e9145ff5
#
_entry.id   4616381178c561d341cce971e9145ff5
#
_cell.length_a   1.000
_cell.length_b   1.000
_cell.length_c   1.000
_cell.angle_alpha   90.00
_cell.angle_beta   90.00
_cell.angle_gamma   90.00
#
_symmetry.space_group_name_H-M   'P 1'
#
loop_
_entity.id
_entity.type
_entity.pdbx_description
1 polymer ?
#
loop_
_entity_poly.entity_id
_entity_poly.type
_entity_poly.pdbx_seq_one_letter_code
_entity_poly.pdbx_strand_id
1 'polypeptide(L)'
;MILANCFSLGLLFLGVIHQEIMLLYIGSFMFGSIYSVGAVGIPMLTRYFFGNENYARTYSFIGFLTNVGSASSLTLIGYLYDFTQSYQMVFIIALCFHLINLILLVVICLRYNGVGDK
;
A
#
# COMPACT_ATOMS: atom_id res chain seq x y z
N MET A 1 -5.61 7.30 4.19
CA MET A 1 -4.38 6.52 3.89
C MET A 1 -4.26 6.16 2.41
N ILE A 2 -5.18 5.40 1.82
CA ILE A 2 -5.06 4.91 0.43
C ILE A 2 -5.04 6.04 -0.59
N LEU A 3 -5.91 7.06 -0.45
CA LEU A 3 -5.93 8.24 -1.32
C LEU A 3 -4.61 9.03 -1.23
N ALA A 4 -4.07 9.19 -0.04
CA ALA A 4 -2.79 9.87 0.16
C ALA A 4 -1.62 9.06 -0.46
N ASN A 5 -1.67 7.72 -0.40
CA ASN A 5 -0.72 6.85 -1.07
C ASN A 5 -0.81 6.96 -2.60
N CYS A 6 -2.02 6.97 -3.16
CA CYS A 6 -2.20 7.19 -4.60
C CYS A 6 -1.64 8.55 -5.04
N PHE A 7 -1.89 9.60 -4.26
CA PHE A 7 -1.37 10.92 -4.53
C PHE A 7 0.17 10.97 -4.47
N SER A 8 0.76 10.35 -3.44
CA SER A 8 2.21 10.25 -3.29
C SER A 8 2.86 9.48 -4.44
N LEU A 9 2.28 8.34 -4.86
CA LEU A 9 2.74 7.59 -6.02
C LEU A 9 2.60 8.39 -7.32
N GLY A 10 1.54 9.18 -7.47
CA GLY A 10 1.37 10.09 -8.60
C GLY A 10 2.47 11.15 -8.67
N LEU A 11 2.84 11.74 -7.52
CA LEU A 11 3.96 12.69 -7.43
C LEU A 11 5.29 12.03 -7.79
N LEU A 12 5.55 10.82 -7.31
CA LEU A 12 6.76 10.07 -7.66
C LEU A 12 6.82 9.77 -9.15
N PHE A 13 5.70 9.35 -9.74
CA PHE A 13 5.62 9.08 -11.18
C PHE A 13 5.89 10.32 -12.03
N LEU A 14 5.28 11.46 -11.66
CA LEU A 14 5.55 12.74 -12.31
C LEU A 14 7.01 13.18 -12.14
N GLY A 15 7.58 13.00 -10.96
CA GLY A 15 8.99 13.29 -10.69
C GLY A 15 9.95 12.49 -11.56
N VAL A 16 9.64 11.21 -11.82
CA VAL A 16 10.42 10.35 -12.72
C VAL A 16 10.31 10.80 -14.18
N ILE A 17 9.10 11.16 -14.63
CA ILE A 17 8.88 11.60 -16.02
C ILE A 17 9.57 12.94 -16.31
N HIS A 18 9.41 13.91 -15.39
CA HIS A 18 9.96 15.25 -15.54
C HIS A 18 11.41 15.38 -15.09
N GLN A 19 11.99 14.31 -14.51
CA GLN A 19 13.34 14.31 -13.92
C GLN A 19 13.53 15.41 -12.85
N GLU A 20 12.42 15.80 -12.19
CA GLU A 20 12.43 16.84 -11.16
C GLU A 20 12.69 16.22 -9.78
N ILE A 21 13.89 16.49 -9.27
CA ILE A 21 14.37 15.94 -7.99
C ILE A 21 13.49 16.39 -6.80
N MET A 22 12.98 17.61 -6.84
CA MET A 22 12.09 18.15 -5.78
C MET A 22 10.80 17.33 -5.65
N LEU A 23 10.16 16.95 -6.76
CA LEU A 23 8.96 16.11 -6.75
C LEU A 23 9.23 14.72 -6.18
N LEU A 24 10.41 14.16 -6.48
CA LEU A 24 10.83 12.87 -5.92
C LEU A 24 11.02 12.94 -4.41
N TYR A 25 11.64 14.00 -3.88
CA TYR A 25 11.81 14.17 -2.44
C TYR A 25 10.48 14.31 -1.71
N ILE A 26 9.59 15.17 -2.20
CA ILE A 26 8.27 15.39 -1.60
C ILE A 26 7.42 14.10 -1.66
N GLY A 27 7.39 13.44 -2.81
CA GLY A 27 6.68 12.18 -2.98
C GLY A 27 7.19 11.09 -2.06
N SER A 28 8.50 10.92 -1.94
CA SER A 28 9.11 9.92 -1.05
C SER A 28 8.84 10.21 0.43
N PHE A 29 8.91 11.47 0.84
CA PHE A 29 8.61 11.88 2.21
C PHE A 29 7.15 11.60 2.58
N MET A 30 6.21 11.97 1.70
CA MET A 30 4.79 11.68 1.90
C MET A 30 4.53 10.18 1.95
N PHE A 31 5.13 9.40 1.06
CA PHE A 31 4.99 7.95 1.02
C PHE A 31 5.50 7.29 2.32
N GLY A 32 6.67 7.69 2.80
CA GLY A 32 7.24 7.20 4.05
C GLY A 32 6.40 7.54 5.28
N SER A 33 5.86 8.75 5.34
CA SER A 33 4.97 9.19 6.43
C SER A 33 3.70 8.34 6.50
N ILE A 34 3.08 8.05 5.35
CA ILE A 34 1.88 7.23 5.26
C ILE A 34 2.17 5.78 5.65
N TYR A 35 3.34 5.26 5.28
CA TYR A 35 3.77 3.93 5.67
C TYR A 35 3.91 3.78 7.18
N SER A 36 4.43 4.80 7.86
CA SER A 36 4.54 4.83 9.34
C SER A 36 3.17 4.75 10.03
N VAL A 37 2.17 5.45 9.51
CA VAL A 37 0.78 5.37 10.03
C VAL A 37 0.22 3.96 9.85
N GLY A 38 0.51 3.29 8.75
CA GLY A 38 0.11 1.89 8.50
C GLY A 38 0.73 0.92 9.50
N ALA A 39 2.00 1.10 9.82
CA ALA A 39 2.72 0.23 10.76
C ALA A 39 2.12 0.25 12.18
N VAL A 40 1.52 1.36 12.60
CA VAL A 40 0.82 1.47 13.89
C VAL A 40 -0.66 1.07 13.76
N GLY A 41 -1.29 1.42 12.66
CA GLY A 41 -2.72 1.19 12.43
C GLY A 41 -3.09 -0.29 12.32
N ILE A 42 -2.28 -1.10 11.64
CA ILE A 42 -2.56 -2.53 11.45
C ILE A 42 -2.60 -3.29 12.79
N PRO A 43 -1.62 -3.18 13.69
CA PRO A 43 -1.69 -3.80 15.01
C PRO A 43 -2.90 -3.34 15.81
N MET A 44 -3.21 -2.04 15.78
CA MET A 44 -4.32 -1.47 16.53
C MET A 44 -5.68 -1.99 16.04
N LEU A 45 -5.89 -2.05 14.73
CA LEU A 45 -7.09 -2.62 14.12
C LEU A 45 -7.21 -4.12 14.41
N THR A 46 -6.11 -4.86 14.31
CA THR A 46 -6.11 -6.30 14.62
C THR A 46 -6.54 -6.55 16.07
N ARG A 47 -6.04 -5.75 17.00
CA ARG A 47 -6.43 -5.84 18.40
C ARG A 47 -7.90 -5.47 18.62
N TYR A 48 -8.40 -4.47 17.91
CA TYR A 48 -9.78 -4.02 18.02
C TYR A 48 -10.78 -5.08 17.52
N PHE A 49 -10.50 -5.71 16.37
CA PHE A 49 -11.41 -6.67 15.76
C PHE A 49 -11.33 -8.09 16.35
N PHE A 50 -10.15 -8.54 16.73
CA PHE A 50 -9.91 -9.92 17.16
C PHE A 50 -9.72 -10.10 18.67
N GLY A 51 -9.70 -8.99 19.42
CA GLY A 51 -9.49 -9.01 20.87
C GLY A 51 -8.07 -9.39 21.28
N ASN A 52 -7.80 -9.28 22.59
CA ASN A 52 -6.45 -9.53 23.12
C ASN A 52 -6.03 -11.00 23.05
N GLU A 53 -6.97 -11.94 23.19
CA GLU A 53 -6.65 -13.38 23.25
C GLU A 53 -6.15 -13.92 21.90
N ASN A 54 -6.73 -13.46 20.80
CA ASN A 54 -6.38 -13.92 19.45
C ASN A 54 -5.39 -12.99 18.74
N TYR A 55 -5.07 -11.84 19.34
CA TYR A 55 -4.21 -10.82 18.74
C TYR A 55 -2.88 -11.38 18.24
N ALA A 56 -2.14 -12.08 19.12
CA ALA A 56 -0.80 -12.56 18.80
C ALA A 56 -0.80 -13.52 17.61
N ARG A 57 -1.77 -14.45 17.57
CA ARG A 57 -1.90 -15.43 16.49
C ARG A 57 -2.26 -14.77 15.17
N THR A 58 -3.26 -13.90 15.19
CA THR A 58 -3.74 -13.21 13.98
C THR A 58 -2.71 -12.24 13.44
N TYR A 59 -2.07 -11.47 14.33
CA TYR A 59 -1.03 -10.51 13.93
C TYR A 59 0.21 -11.20 13.36
N SER A 60 0.63 -12.33 13.93
CA SER A 60 1.73 -13.13 13.39
C SER A 60 1.44 -13.66 11.99
N PHE A 61 0.20 -14.08 11.75
CA PHE A 61 -0.22 -14.55 10.42
C PHE A 61 -0.26 -13.41 9.38
N ILE A 62 -0.79 -12.24 9.77
CA ILE A 62 -0.77 -11.03 8.93
C ILE A 62 0.68 -10.63 8.63
N GLY A 63 1.56 -10.61 9.63
CA GLY A 63 2.98 -10.30 9.48
C GLY A 63 3.69 -11.28 8.55
N PHE A 64 3.40 -12.57 8.65
CA PHE A 64 3.94 -13.57 7.74
C PHE A 64 3.54 -13.30 6.29
N LEU A 65 2.25 -13.08 6.02
CA LEU A 65 1.74 -12.77 4.68
C LEU A 65 2.35 -11.48 4.13
N THR A 66 2.48 -10.45 4.97
CA THR A 66 3.09 -9.17 4.59
C THR A 66 4.56 -9.34 4.21
N ASN A 67 5.32 -10.14 4.96
CA ASN A 67 6.73 -10.40 4.66
C ASN A 67 6.91 -11.22 3.38
N VAL A 68 6.09 -12.24 3.16
CA VAL A 68 6.09 -13.01 1.91
C VAL A 68 5.74 -12.12 0.72
N GLY A 69 4.71 -11.26 0.86
CA GLY A 69 4.31 -10.32 -0.16
C GLY A 69 5.41 -9.30 -0.50
N SER A 70 6.08 -8.74 0.53
CA SER A 70 7.16 -7.77 0.31
C SER A 70 8.40 -8.41 -0.33
N ALA A 71 8.79 -9.59 0.08
CA ALA A 71 9.89 -10.33 -0.52
C ALA A 71 9.61 -10.66 -2.00
N SER A 72 8.40 -11.11 -2.29
CA SER A 72 7.96 -11.41 -3.66
C SER A 72 7.94 -10.15 -4.54
N SER A 73 7.48 -9.02 -4.00
CA SER A 73 7.42 -7.76 -4.75
C SER A 73 8.80 -7.21 -5.09
N LEU A 74 9.78 -7.32 -4.20
CA LEU A 74 11.16 -6.91 -4.49
C LEU A 74 11.76 -7.71 -5.65
N THR A 75 11.54 -9.02 -5.65
CA THR A 75 11.99 -9.90 -6.75
C THR A 75 11.30 -9.55 -8.06
N LEU A 76 9.99 -9.27 -8.03
CA LEU A 76 9.22 -8.86 -9.19
C LEU A 76 9.71 -7.52 -9.77
N ILE A 77 10.02 -6.54 -8.91
CA ILE A 77 10.55 -5.24 -9.33
C ILE A 77 11.89 -5.41 -10.03
N GLY A 78 12.81 -6.22 -9.47
CA GLY A 78 14.09 -6.51 -10.10
C GLY A 78 13.91 -7.16 -11.48
N TYR A 79 13.05 -8.18 -11.58
CA TYR A 79 12.76 -8.87 -12.84
C TYR A 79 12.14 -7.94 -13.90
N LEU A 80 11.19 -7.10 -13.49
CA LEU A 80 10.58 -6.11 -14.38
C LEU A 80 11.60 -5.09 -14.89
N TYR A 81 12.51 -4.65 -14.03
CA TYR A 81 13.57 -3.73 -14.43
C TYR A 81 14.53 -4.38 -15.42
N ASP A 82 14.95 -5.62 -15.19
CA ASP A 82 15.83 -6.34 -16.10
C ASP A 82 15.22 -6.52 -17.50
N PHE A 83 13.90 -6.68 -17.56
CA PHE A 83 13.17 -6.88 -18.81
C PHE A 83 12.88 -5.57 -19.55
N THR A 84 12.53 -4.51 -18.82
CA THR A 84 12.05 -3.25 -19.43
C THR A 84 13.10 -2.15 -19.46
N GLN A 85 14.19 -2.30 -18.68
CA GLN A 85 15.23 -1.27 -18.46
C GLN A 85 14.65 0.10 -18.05
N SER A 86 13.44 0.09 -17.46
CA SER A 86 12.72 1.30 -17.05
C SER A 86 11.92 1.10 -15.79
N TYR A 87 12.06 2.01 -14.84
CA TYR A 87 11.24 2.05 -13.63
C TYR A 87 9.80 2.53 -13.87
N GLN A 88 9.50 3.11 -15.02
CA GLN A 88 8.16 3.61 -15.33
C GLN A 88 7.10 2.50 -15.26
N MET A 89 7.42 1.31 -15.78
CA MET A 89 6.52 0.14 -15.71
C MET A 89 6.24 -0.28 -14.26
N VAL A 90 7.25 -0.22 -13.39
CA VAL A 90 7.09 -0.54 -11.97
C VAL A 90 6.09 0.41 -11.30
N PHE A 91 6.19 1.72 -11.59
CA PHE A 91 5.25 2.72 -11.05
C PHE A 91 3.82 2.53 -11.58
N ILE A 92 3.65 2.22 -12.86
CA ILE A 92 2.34 1.94 -13.46
C ILE A 92 1.69 0.73 -12.78
N ILE A 93 2.43 -0.36 -12.59
CA ILE A 93 1.94 -1.56 -11.94
C ILE A 93 1.58 -1.26 -10.47
N ALA A 94 2.42 -0.53 -9.74
CA ALA A 94 2.14 -0.12 -8.38
C ALA A 94 0.86 0.73 -8.27
N LEU A 95 0.66 1.67 -9.20
CA LEU A 95 -0.57 2.46 -9.29
C LEU A 95 -1.81 1.59 -9.56
N CYS A 96 -1.72 0.62 -10.47
CA CYS A 96 -2.80 -0.32 -10.75
C CYS A 96 -3.19 -1.12 -9.49
N PHE A 97 -2.21 -1.64 -8.75
CA PHE A 97 -2.48 -2.36 -7.50
C PHE A 97 -3.11 -1.45 -6.43
N HIS A 98 -2.70 -0.18 -6.34
CA HIS A 98 -3.30 0.77 -5.41
C HIS A 98 -4.75 1.12 -5.79
N LEU A 99 -5.04 1.26 -7.08
CA LEU A 99 -6.41 1.48 -7.56
C LEU A 99 -7.31 0.28 -7.25
N ILE A 100 -6.83 -0.95 -7.48
CA ILE A 100 -7.56 -2.17 -7.12
C ILE A 100 -7.85 -2.20 -5.62
N ASN A 101 -6.85 -1.89 -4.79
CA ASN A 101 -7.00 -1.83 -3.34
C ASN A 101 -8.02 -0.78 -2.91
N LEU A 102 -8.04 0.39 -3.55
CA LEU A 102 -9.01 1.45 -3.29
C LEU A 102 -10.42 1.01 -3.66
N ILE A 103 -10.61 0.36 -4.81
CA ILE A 103 -11.91 -0.18 -5.25
C ILE A 103 -12.41 -1.21 -4.24
N LEU A 104 -11.56 -2.15 -3.83
CA LEU A 104 -11.92 -3.17 -2.84
C LEU A 104 -12.36 -2.54 -1.51
N LEU A 105 -11.64 -1.51 -1.05
CA LEU A 105 -11.98 -0.81 0.19
C LEU A 105 -13.33 -0.11 0.08
N VAL A 106 -13.59 0.59 -1.03
CA VAL A 106 -14.89 1.24 -1.28
C VAL A 106 -16.02 0.23 -1.30
N VAL A 107 -15.84 -0.91 -1.98
CA VAL A 107 -16.83 -1.98 -2.03
C VAL A 107 -17.12 -2.55 -0.64
N ILE A 108 -16.09 -2.78 0.17
CA ILE A 108 -16.24 -3.26 1.55
C ILE A 108 -16.98 -2.23 2.41
N CYS A 109 -16.63 -0.96 2.33
CA CYS A 109 -17.29 0.12 3.07
C CYS A 109 -18.77 0.25 2.69
N LEU A 110 -19.10 0.20 1.41
CA LEU A 110 -20.49 0.28 0.94
C LEU A 110 -21.30 -0.93 1.40
N ARG A 111 -20.71 -2.12 1.40
CA ARG A 111 -21.38 -3.33 1.85
C ARG A 111 -21.59 -3.36 3.37
N TYR A 112 -20.63 -2.80 4.13
CA TYR A 112 -20.72 -2.73 5.58
C TYR A 112 -21.80 -1.73 6.04
N ASN A 113 -21.91 -0.57 5.40
CA ASN A 113 -22.98 0.41 5.68
C ASN A 113 -24.39 -0.14 5.35
N GLY A 114 -24.51 -1.07 4.40
CA GLY A 114 -25.78 -1.73 4.08
C GLY A 114 -26.23 -2.80 5.08
N VAL A 115 -25.37 -3.22 6.02
CA VAL A 115 -25.66 -4.23 7.06
C VAL A 115 -26.05 -3.57 8.39
N GLY A 116 -25.69 -2.30 8.60
CA GLY A 116 -25.97 -1.57 9.83
C GLY A 116 -27.42 -1.03 9.94
N ASP A 117 -28.21 -1.13 8.89
CA ASP A 117 -29.60 -0.62 8.80
C ASP A 117 -30.67 -1.75 8.92
N LYS A 118 -30.32 -2.89 9.54
CA LYS A 118 -31.30 -3.96 9.79
C LYS A 118 -31.39 -4.30 11.27
#